data_51bdb18d6932a1f8693092fcec0b943f
#
_entry.id   51bdb18d6932a1f8693092fcec0b943f
#
_cell.length_a   1.000
_cell.length_b   1.000
_cell.length_c   1.000
_cell.angle_alpha   90.00
_cell.angle_beta   90.00
_cell.angle_gamma   90.00
#
_symmetry.space_group_name_H-M   'P 1'
#
loop_
_entity.id
_entity.type
_entity.pdbx_description
1 polymer ?
#
loop_
_entity_poly.entity_id
_entity_poly.type
_entity_poly.pdbx_seq_one_letter_code
_entity_poly.pdbx_strand_id
1 'polypeptide(L)'
;NGYTKKTLKTSHGEVEIESPRDRDGSFEPVLVPKRKKDVSAIEEKVLAMYARGMSQRDISKTVEDIYGFSVSHEMISDITDAILPELEEWRNRPLKKCYPFLFVDCMYVSLRHDYEVNQTAVYVILGYDLRGHKEILGLWLSPTESKNQWMQIFDELKARGLRSEEHTSE
;
A
#
# COMPACT_ATOMS: atom_id res chain seq x y z
N ASN A 1 -33.63 17.06 -3.97
CA ASN A 1 -32.33 16.50 -3.60
C ASN A 1 -31.52 16.32 -4.88
N GLY A 2 -30.50 17.15 -5.12
CA GLY A 2 -29.61 17.08 -6.27
C GLY A 2 -28.16 16.98 -5.82
N TYR A 3 -27.31 16.47 -6.72
CA TYR A 3 -25.88 16.46 -6.53
C TYR A 3 -25.24 17.56 -7.36
N THR A 4 -24.14 18.12 -6.90
CA THR A 4 -23.34 19.06 -7.67
C THR A 4 -21.97 18.44 -7.92
N LYS A 5 -21.57 18.35 -9.18
CA LYS A 5 -20.23 17.92 -9.55
C LYS A 5 -19.21 18.98 -9.16
N LYS A 6 -18.14 18.56 -8.51
CA LYS A 6 -17.05 19.43 -8.08
C LYS A 6 -15.72 18.79 -8.43
N THR A 7 -14.87 19.52 -9.13
CA THR A 7 -13.51 19.08 -9.41
C THR A 7 -12.60 19.44 -8.24
N LEU A 8 -11.92 18.45 -7.68
CA LEU A 8 -10.94 18.62 -6.62
C LEU A 8 -9.53 18.47 -7.20
N LYS A 9 -8.61 19.28 -6.68
CA LYS A 9 -7.17 19.12 -6.95
C LYS A 9 -6.58 18.22 -5.89
N THR A 10 -5.99 17.11 -6.34
CA THR A 10 -5.27 16.16 -5.52
C THR A 10 -3.78 16.30 -5.77
N SER A 11 -2.94 15.65 -4.96
CA SER A 11 -1.49 15.56 -5.20
C SER A 11 -1.16 14.86 -6.53
N HIS A 12 -2.10 14.07 -7.07
CA HIS A 12 -1.93 13.25 -8.27
C HIS A 12 -2.74 13.73 -9.49
N GLY A 13 -3.41 14.88 -9.39
CA GLY A 13 -4.21 15.44 -10.49
C GLY A 13 -5.60 15.94 -10.08
N GLU A 14 -6.47 16.16 -11.04
CA GLU A 14 -7.85 16.62 -10.80
C GLU A 14 -8.82 15.45 -10.78
N VAL A 15 -9.66 15.36 -9.75
CA VAL A 15 -10.69 14.32 -9.57
C VAL A 15 -12.06 14.99 -9.46
N GLU A 16 -13.04 14.44 -10.16
CA GLU A 16 -14.42 14.91 -10.12
C GLU A 16 -15.20 14.15 -9.04
N ILE A 17 -15.82 14.87 -8.10
CA ILE A 17 -16.68 14.29 -7.07
C ILE A 17 -18.10 14.83 -7.17
N GLU A 18 -19.07 14.01 -6.77
CA GLU A 18 -20.46 14.42 -6.61
C GLU A 18 -20.75 14.78 -5.15
N SER A 19 -21.07 16.05 -4.91
CA SER A 19 -21.41 16.55 -3.58
C SER A 19 -22.92 16.72 -3.42
N PRO A 20 -23.56 16.17 -2.37
CA PRO A 20 -24.98 16.38 -2.12
C PRO A 20 -25.28 17.85 -1.87
N ARG A 21 -26.42 18.31 -2.40
CA ARG A 21 -26.93 19.67 -2.19
C ARG A 21 -27.84 19.71 -0.95
N ASP A 22 -27.47 20.54 0.00
CA ASP A 22 -28.37 20.98 1.07
C ASP A 22 -29.26 22.13 0.57
N ARG A 23 -30.58 22.02 0.77
CA ARG A 23 -31.56 23.03 0.33
C ARG A 23 -31.40 24.37 1.04
N ASP A 24 -31.02 24.33 2.31
CA ASP A 24 -30.94 25.52 3.16
C ASP A 24 -29.53 26.13 3.23
N GLY A 25 -28.53 25.47 2.60
CA GLY A 25 -27.16 25.93 2.52
C GLY A 25 -26.43 26.02 3.87
N SER A 26 -27.01 25.46 4.93
CA SER A 26 -26.52 25.54 6.30
C SER A 26 -25.39 24.55 6.59
N PHE A 27 -25.27 23.45 5.81
CA PHE A 27 -24.21 22.46 5.99
C PHE A 27 -22.89 22.99 5.43
N GLU A 28 -21.91 23.13 6.29
CA GLU A 28 -20.52 23.46 5.94
C GLU A 28 -19.63 22.23 6.20
N PRO A 29 -19.15 21.56 5.13
CA PRO A 29 -18.28 20.39 5.29
C PRO A 29 -16.96 20.81 5.96
N VAL A 30 -16.59 20.18 7.05
CA VAL A 30 -15.42 20.55 7.86
C VAL A 30 -14.11 20.27 7.14
N LEU A 31 -14.06 19.29 6.24
CA LEU A 31 -12.81 18.84 5.57
C LEU A 31 -12.63 19.35 4.15
N VAL A 32 -13.71 19.53 3.42
CA VAL A 32 -13.68 20.19 2.13
C VAL A 32 -14.65 21.35 2.20
N PRO A 33 -14.25 22.50 2.79
CA PRO A 33 -15.08 23.70 2.81
C PRO A 33 -15.58 24.03 1.41
N LYS A 34 -16.77 24.60 1.30
CA LYS A 34 -17.47 24.89 0.02
C LYS A 34 -16.61 25.54 -1.08
N ARG A 35 -15.39 25.98 -0.77
CA ARG A 35 -14.46 26.63 -1.71
C ARG A 35 -13.05 26.02 -1.74
N LYS A 36 -12.72 25.04 -0.90
CA LYS A 36 -11.43 24.32 -0.96
C LYS A 36 -11.50 23.17 -1.98
N LYS A 37 -10.51 23.12 -2.86
CA LYS A 37 -10.36 22.10 -3.90
C LYS A 37 -9.19 21.16 -3.62
N ASP A 38 -8.53 21.29 -2.46
CA ASP A 38 -7.37 20.50 -2.09
C ASP A 38 -7.80 19.41 -1.09
N VAL A 39 -7.62 18.14 -1.46
CA VAL A 39 -7.98 16.96 -0.69
C VAL A 39 -6.78 16.06 -0.38
N SER A 40 -5.55 16.57 -0.54
CA SER A 40 -4.33 15.80 -0.26
C SER A 40 -4.32 15.18 1.15
N ALA A 41 -4.89 15.87 2.14
CA ALA A 41 -5.06 15.34 3.49
C ALA A 41 -5.99 14.10 3.58
N ILE A 42 -6.87 13.90 2.60
CA ILE A 42 -7.76 12.73 2.53
C ILE A 42 -7.03 11.55 1.92
N GLU A 43 -6.18 11.78 0.94
CA GLU A 43 -5.35 10.74 0.32
C GLU A 43 -4.50 10.02 1.37
N GLU A 44 -3.80 10.77 2.22
CA GLU A 44 -3.02 10.19 3.33
C GLU A 44 -3.88 9.33 4.27
N LYS A 45 -5.12 9.74 4.53
CA LYS A 45 -6.03 8.99 5.40
C LYS A 45 -6.56 7.73 4.71
N VAL A 46 -6.89 7.80 3.43
CA VAL A 46 -7.28 6.65 2.63
C VAL A 46 -6.14 5.62 2.61
N LEU A 47 -4.91 6.05 2.35
CA LEU A 47 -3.73 5.20 2.39
C LEU A 47 -3.52 4.57 3.77
N ALA A 48 -3.67 5.35 4.84
CA ALA A 48 -3.53 4.83 6.20
C ALA A 48 -4.60 3.78 6.55
N MET A 49 -5.83 3.95 6.08
CA MET A 49 -6.91 2.98 6.24
C MET A 49 -6.64 1.72 5.40
N TYR A 50 -6.20 1.88 4.16
CA TYR A 50 -5.85 0.77 3.29
C TYR A 50 -4.68 -0.05 3.84
N ALA A 51 -3.62 0.60 4.33
CA ALA A 51 -2.47 -0.04 4.96
C ALA A 51 -2.84 -0.83 6.24
N ARG A 52 -3.96 -0.50 6.88
CA ARG A 52 -4.51 -1.25 8.02
C ARG A 52 -5.40 -2.43 7.61
N GLY A 53 -5.52 -2.69 6.30
CA GLY A 53 -6.28 -3.81 5.76
C GLY A 53 -7.78 -3.54 5.55
N MET A 54 -8.21 -2.28 5.57
CA MET A 54 -9.60 -1.95 5.27
C MET A 54 -9.89 -2.17 3.78
N SER A 55 -11.06 -2.74 3.47
CA SER A 55 -11.51 -2.85 2.09
C SER A 55 -11.87 -1.48 1.51
N GLN A 56 -11.82 -1.33 0.19
CA GLN A 56 -12.24 -0.09 -0.49
C GLN A 56 -13.67 0.34 -0.10
N ARG A 57 -14.55 -0.63 0.11
CA ARG A 57 -15.94 -0.40 0.54
C ARG A 57 -16.00 0.18 1.95
N ASP A 58 -15.20 -0.37 2.87
CA ASP A 58 -15.16 0.11 4.25
C ASP A 58 -14.52 1.48 4.34
N ILE A 59 -13.49 1.75 3.52
CA ILE A 59 -12.86 3.06 3.40
C ILE A 59 -13.87 4.09 2.89
N SER A 60 -14.59 3.79 1.81
CA SER A 60 -15.61 4.69 1.26
C SER A 60 -16.68 5.03 2.30
N LYS A 61 -17.18 4.01 3.01
CA LYS A 61 -18.17 4.19 4.08
C LYS A 61 -17.61 5.00 5.25
N THR A 62 -16.40 4.73 5.69
CA THR A 62 -15.76 5.45 6.79
C THR A 62 -15.54 6.92 6.46
N VAL A 63 -15.11 7.22 5.22
CA VAL A 63 -14.97 8.59 4.73
C VAL A 63 -16.33 9.29 4.70
N GLU A 64 -17.37 8.61 4.23
CA GLU A 64 -18.73 9.16 4.22
C GLU A 64 -19.25 9.45 5.64
N ASP A 65 -19.08 8.51 6.56
CA ASP A 65 -19.53 8.64 7.96
C ASP A 65 -18.80 9.77 8.70
N ILE A 66 -17.49 9.95 8.46
CA ILE A 66 -16.68 10.96 9.17
C ILE A 66 -16.76 12.33 8.50
N TYR A 67 -16.79 12.38 7.20
CA TYR A 67 -16.58 13.60 6.43
C TYR A 67 -17.80 14.08 5.65
N GLY A 68 -18.86 13.26 5.60
CA GLY A 68 -20.12 13.63 4.97
C GLY A 68 -20.11 13.67 3.46
N PHE A 69 -19.09 13.10 2.79
CA PHE A 69 -19.05 12.90 1.35
C PHE A 69 -18.51 11.52 1.02
N SER A 70 -18.97 10.93 -0.09
CA SER A 70 -18.51 9.63 -0.54
C SER A 70 -17.30 9.76 -1.47
N VAL A 71 -16.35 8.85 -1.31
CA VAL A 71 -15.27 8.60 -2.26
C VAL A 71 -15.60 7.37 -3.09
N SER A 72 -15.39 7.45 -4.41
CA SER A 72 -15.61 6.32 -5.28
C SER A 72 -14.54 5.24 -5.09
N HIS A 73 -14.87 3.99 -5.42
CA HIS A 73 -13.89 2.90 -5.43
C HIS A 73 -12.73 3.16 -6.39
N GLU A 74 -13.03 3.81 -7.53
CA GLU A 74 -12.04 4.22 -8.52
C GLU A 74 -11.05 5.22 -7.92
N MET A 75 -11.53 6.26 -7.22
CA MET A 75 -10.65 7.22 -6.52
C MET A 75 -9.77 6.53 -5.48
N ILE A 76 -10.30 5.55 -4.73
CA ILE A 76 -9.50 4.79 -3.76
C ILE A 76 -8.43 3.96 -4.49
N SER A 77 -8.76 3.33 -5.62
CA SER A 77 -7.78 2.63 -6.44
C SER A 77 -6.69 3.56 -6.94
N ASP A 78 -7.04 4.70 -7.50
CA ASP A 78 -6.07 5.69 -8.01
C ASP A 78 -5.11 6.14 -6.90
N ILE A 79 -5.64 6.41 -5.70
CA ILE A 79 -4.83 6.79 -4.54
C ILE A 79 -3.88 5.65 -4.13
N THR A 80 -4.35 4.40 -4.12
CA THR A 80 -3.52 3.25 -3.75
C THR A 80 -2.50 2.90 -4.83
N ASP A 81 -2.84 3.07 -6.09
CA ASP A 81 -1.94 2.80 -7.22
C ASP A 81 -0.82 3.84 -7.31
N ALA A 82 -1.06 5.06 -6.84
CA ALA A 82 -0.05 6.11 -6.77
C ALA A 82 1.17 5.76 -5.88
N ILE A 83 1.03 4.79 -4.97
CA ILE A 83 2.13 4.27 -4.12
C ILE A 83 3.02 3.27 -4.87
N LEU A 84 2.57 2.69 -5.97
CA LEU A 84 3.31 1.63 -6.66
C LEU A 84 4.77 2.01 -6.99
N PRO A 85 5.09 3.22 -7.45
CA PRO A 85 6.47 3.63 -7.70
C PRO A 85 7.34 3.61 -6.42
N GLU A 86 6.81 4.08 -5.29
CA GLU A 86 7.51 4.06 -4.00
C GLU A 86 7.73 2.63 -3.50
N LEU A 87 6.74 1.76 -3.71
CA LEU A 87 6.84 0.34 -3.38
C LEU A 87 7.91 -0.36 -4.22
N GLU A 88 7.99 -0.04 -5.51
CA GLU A 88 9.03 -0.52 -6.41
C GLU A 88 10.43 -0.06 -5.97
N GLU A 89 10.58 1.22 -5.62
CA GLU A 89 11.82 1.76 -5.08
C GLU A 89 12.21 1.06 -3.78
N TRP A 90 11.24 0.88 -2.85
CA TRP A 90 11.46 0.16 -1.61
C TRP A 90 11.88 -1.29 -1.86
N ARG A 91 11.28 -2.00 -2.79
CA ARG A 91 11.63 -3.38 -3.14
C ARG A 91 13.06 -3.49 -3.67
N ASN A 92 13.47 -2.54 -4.49
CA ASN A 92 14.78 -2.54 -5.15
C ASN A 92 15.89 -1.82 -4.36
N ARG A 93 15.57 -1.28 -3.19
CA ARG A 93 16.53 -0.53 -2.41
C ARG A 93 17.77 -1.34 -2.05
N PRO A 94 18.96 -0.71 -1.99
CA PRO A 94 20.16 -1.37 -1.49
C PRO A 94 19.96 -1.86 -0.05
N LEU A 95 20.48 -3.03 0.24
CA LEU A 95 20.48 -3.59 1.59
C LEU A 95 21.82 -3.33 2.30
N LYS A 96 21.80 -3.44 3.63
CA LYS A 96 23.04 -3.45 4.43
C LYS A 96 23.83 -4.71 4.08
N LYS A 97 25.14 -4.63 4.21
CA LYS A 97 26.02 -5.76 3.87
C LYS A 97 25.84 -6.96 4.78
N CYS A 98 25.46 -6.74 6.05
CA CYS A 98 25.37 -7.78 7.06
C CYS A 98 24.08 -7.66 7.87
N TYR A 99 23.38 -8.77 7.98
CA TYR A 99 22.29 -9.00 8.92
C TYR A 99 22.60 -10.31 9.67
N PRO A 100 23.07 -10.23 10.94
CA PRO A 100 23.43 -11.41 11.73
C PRO A 100 22.32 -12.45 11.87
N PHE A 101 21.07 -12.00 11.83
CA PHE A 101 19.91 -12.87 11.92
C PHE A 101 18.94 -12.57 10.79
N LEU A 102 18.60 -13.62 10.03
CA LEU A 102 17.56 -13.61 9.00
C LEU A 102 16.44 -14.56 9.43
N PHE A 103 15.23 -14.06 9.39
CA PHE A 103 14.02 -14.87 9.51
C PHE A 103 13.38 -14.98 8.15
N VAL A 104 13.18 -16.19 7.71
CA VAL A 104 12.57 -16.51 6.42
C VAL A 104 11.28 -17.26 6.68
N ASP A 105 10.21 -16.82 6.06
CA ASP A 105 8.89 -17.44 6.23
C ASP A 105 8.14 -17.45 4.91
N CYS A 106 7.27 -18.42 4.76
CA CYS A 106 6.37 -18.54 3.63
C CYS A 106 4.97 -18.90 4.12
N MET A 107 4.01 -18.07 3.81
CA MET A 107 2.62 -18.29 4.16
C MET A 107 1.75 -18.28 2.91
N TYR A 108 0.62 -19.00 2.97
CA TYR A 108 -0.35 -19.00 1.90
C TYR A 108 -1.49 -18.04 2.21
N VAL A 109 -1.81 -17.19 1.24
CA VAL A 109 -2.95 -16.28 1.31
C VAL A 109 -3.88 -16.51 0.12
N SER A 110 -5.19 -16.33 0.34
CA SER A 110 -6.16 -16.39 -0.73
C SER A 110 -6.24 -15.01 -1.40
N LEU A 111 -5.74 -14.91 -2.62
CA LEU A 111 -5.86 -13.70 -3.44
C LEU A 111 -6.94 -13.89 -4.50
N ARG A 112 -7.78 -12.87 -4.65
CA ARG A 112 -8.77 -12.81 -5.71
C ARG A 112 -8.20 -12.08 -6.92
N HIS A 113 -8.13 -12.77 -8.06
CA HIS A 113 -7.75 -12.20 -9.33
C HIS A 113 -8.73 -12.71 -10.41
N ASP A 114 -9.24 -11.82 -11.25
CA ASP A 114 -10.16 -12.14 -12.35
C ASP A 114 -11.33 -13.05 -11.95
N TYR A 115 -12.02 -12.72 -10.83
CA TYR A 115 -13.15 -13.49 -10.26
C TYR A 115 -12.80 -14.87 -9.69
N GLU A 116 -11.56 -15.31 -9.78
CA GLU A 116 -11.07 -16.54 -9.17
C GLU A 116 -10.33 -16.25 -7.86
N VAL A 117 -10.44 -17.17 -6.91
CA VAL A 117 -9.70 -17.12 -5.64
C VAL A 117 -8.62 -18.19 -5.69
N ASN A 118 -7.38 -17.74 -5.76
CA ASN A 118 -6.21 -18.62 -5.83
C ASN A 118 -5.37 -18.52 -4.55
N GLN A 119 -4.86 -19.65 -4.10
CA GLN A 119 -3.87 -19.70 -3.04
C GLN A 119 -2.53 -19.20 -3.59
N THR A 120 -1.95 -18.20 -2.94
CA THR A 120 -0.68 -17.62 -3.35
C THR A 120 0.31 -17.69 -2.19
N ALA A 121 1.49 -18.22 -2.45
CA ALA A 121 2.59 -18.25 -1.51
C ALA A 121 3.19 -16.85 -1.36
N VAL A 122 3.25 -16.32 -0.14
CA VAL A 122 3.86 -15.04 0.22
C VAL A 122 5.11 -15.33 1.01
N TYR A 123 6.25 -14.99 0.42
CA TYR A 123 7.55 -15.11 1.05
C TYR A 123 7.90 -13.81 1.74
N VAL A 124 8.36 -13.89 2.97
CA VAL A 124 8.77 -12.76 3.78
C VAL A 124 10.16 -13.00 4.30
N ILE A 125 11.06 -12.06 4.09
CA ILE A 125 12.38 -12.10 4.71
C ILE A 125 12.56 -10.85 5.59
N LEU A 126 12.92 -11.11 6.84
CA LEU A 126 13.14 -10.13 7.87
C LEU A 126 14.57 -10.28 8.38
N GLY A 127 15.28 -9.17 8.49
CA GLY A 127 16.64 -9.13 9.02
C GLY A 127 16.77 -8.28 10.28
N TYR A 128 17.69 -8.65 11.13
CA TYR A 128 18.19 -7.78 12.21
C TYR A 128 19.58 -7.29 11.86
N ASP A 129 19.76 -5.97 11.89
CA ASP A 129 21.07 -5.38 11.65
C ASP A 129 22.00 -5.51 12.89
N LEU A 130 23.27 -5.09 12.75
CA LEU A 130 24.26 -5.12 13.83
C LEU A 130 23.88 -4.28 15.06
N ARG A 131 22.90 -3.38 14.93
CA ARG A 131 22.37 -2.56 16.03
C ARG A 131 21.11 -3.16 16.65
N GLY A 132 20.64 -4.32 16.14
CA GLY A 132 19.42 -4.97 16.59
C GLY A 132 18.13 -4.37 16.01
N HIS A 133 18.21 -3.50 15.01
CA HIS A 133 17.02 -2.98 14.35
C HIS A 133 16.45 -4.02 13.39
N LYS A 134 15.15 -4.26 13.53
CA LYS A 134 14.38 -5.15 12.68
C LYS A 134 13.99 -4.44 11.39
N GLU A 135 14.20 -5.11 10.25
CA GLU A 135 13.88 -4.60 8.92
C GLU A 135 13.29 -5.71 8.06
N ILE A 136 12.19 -5.41 7.33
CA ILE A 136 11.68 -6.30 6.28
C ILE A 136 12.56 -6.09 5.04
N LEU A 137 13.26 -7.13 4.60
CA LEU A 137 14.17 -7.06 3.48
C LEU A 137 13.43 -7.19 2.14
N GLY A 138 12.32 -7.90 2.13
CA GLY A 138 11.48 -8.02 0.94
C GLY A 138 10.27 -8.91 1.17
N LEU A 139 9.36 -8.82 0.19
CA LEU A 139 8.15 -9.62 0.05
C LEU A 139 8.07 -10.10 -1.40
N TRP A 140 7.78 -11.39 -1.59
CA TRP A 140 7.63 -12.00 -2.92
C TRP A 140 6.37 -12.84 -2.96
N LEU A 141 5.76 -12.87 -4.12
CA LEU A 141 4.55 -13.65 -4.39
C LEU A 141 4.86 -14.72 -5.43
N SER A 142 4.37 -15.93 -5.20
CA SER A 142 4.46 -17.03 -6.15
C SER A 142 3.22 -17.91 -6.06
N PRO A 143 2.79 -18.56 -7.13
CA PRO A 143 1.68 -19.51 -7.08
C PRO A 143 1.88 -20.63 -6.06
N THR A 144 3.12 -21.07 -5.89
CA THR A 144 3.47 -22.17 -4.97
C THR A 144 4.81 -21.92 -4.30
N GLU A 145 5.00 -22.49 -3.11
CA GLU A 145 6.31 -22.52 -2.49
C GLU A 145 7.21 -23.53 -3.21
N SER A 146 8.43 -23.12 -3.55
CA SER A 146 9.40 -23.96 -4.22
C SER A 146 10.84 -23.60 -3.86
N LYS A 147 11.73 -24.61 -3.98
CA LYS A 147 13.18 -24.40 -3.82
C LYS A 147 13.72 -23.37 -4.81
N ASN A 148 13.25 -23.40 -6.04
CA ASN A 148 13.72 -22.47 -7.08
C ASN A 148 13.35 -21.02 -6.74
N GLN A 149 12.16 -20.81 -6.18
CA GLN A 149 11.72 -19.48 -5.75
C GLN A 149 12.60 -18.97 -4.59
N TRP A 150 12.91 -19.81 -3.61
CA TRP A 150 13.85 -19.44 -2.54
C TRP A 150 15.24 -19.08 -3.07
N MET A 151 15.75 -19.82 -4.04
CA MET A 151 17.05 -19.52 -4.67
C MET A 151 17.04 -18.15 -5.35
N GLN A 152 16.00 -17.84 -6.13
CA GLN A 152 15.85 -16.54 -6.78
C GLN A 152 15.78 -15.39 -5.77
N ILE A 153 15.05 -15.59 -4.68
CA ILE A 153 14.93 -14.59 -3.61
C ILE A 153 16.30 -14.29 -2.97
N PHE A 154 17.08 -15.34 -2.65
CA PHE A 154 18.41 -15.16 -2.08
C PHE A 154 19.39 -14.50 -3.06
N ASP A 155 19.31 -14.83 -4.34
CA ASP A 155 20.12 -14.19 -5.38
C ASP A 155 19.76 -12.70 -5.53
N GLU A 156 18.48 -12.35 -5.46
CA GLU A 156 18.02 -10.95 -5.45
C GLU A 156 18.55 -10.19 -4.22
N LEU A 157 18.49 -10.79 -3.03
CA LEU A 157 19.03 -10.17 -1.82
C LEU A 157 20.55 -9.92 -1.93
N LYS A 158 21.29 -10.86 -2.52
CA LYS A 158 22.72 -10.69 -2.80
C LYS A 158 22.97 -9.56 -3.81
N ALA A 159 22.19 -9.50 -4.88
CA ALA A 159 22.28 -8.43 -5.88
C ALA A 159 22.03 -7.04 -5.27
N ARG A 160 21.15 -6.97 -4.27
CA ARG A 160 20.86 -5.74 -3.49
C ARG A 160 21.91 -5.42 -2.43
N GLY A 161 22.98 -6.23 -2.27
CA GLY A 161 24.12 -5.94 -1.43
C GLY A 161 24.28 -6.80 -0.19
N LEU A 162 23.35 -7.72 0.10
CA LEU A 162 23.49 -8.66 1.21
C LEU A 162 24.68 -9.61 0.94
N ARG A 163 25.61 -9.70 1.87
CA ARG A 163 26.74 -10.63 1.81
C ARG A 163 26.53 -11.78 2.77
N SER A 164 26.71 -13.02 2.28
CA SER A 164 26.98 -14.14 3.14
C SER A 164 28.48 -14.10 3.47
N GLU A 165 28.85 -14.15 4.73
CA GLU A 165 30.24 -14.45 5.09
C GLU A 165 30.47 -15.92 4.71
N GLU A 166 31.11 -16.16 3.58
CA GLU A 166 31.77 -17.43 3.36
C GLU A 166 32.97 -17.41 4.29
N HIS A 167 32.97 -18.27 5.31
CA HIS A 167 34.17 -18.60 6.03
C HIS A 167 35.12 -19.28 5.05
N THR A 168 35.98 -18.50 4.42
CA THR A 168 37.23 -18.99 3.88
C THR A 168 38.12 -19.30 5.10
N SER A 169 37.99 -20.51 5.62
CA SER A 169 39.06 -21.07 6.47
C SER A 169 40.24 -21.33 5.55
N GLU A 170 41.25 -20.46 5.63
CA GLU A 170 42.61 -20.79 5.26
C GLU A 170 43.18 -21.86 6.21
#